data_063f928f8331f34a367a86530bc4a2d9
#
_entry.id   063f928f8331f34a367a86530bc4a2d9
#
_cell.length_a   1.000
_cell.length_b   1.000
_cell.length_c   1.000
_cell.angle_alpha   90.00
_cell.angle_beta   90.00
_cell.angle_gamma   90.00
#
_symmetry.space_group_name_H-M   'P 1'
#
loop_
_entity.id
_entity.type
_entity.pdbx_description
1 polymer ?
#
loop_
_entity_poly.entity_id
_entity_poly.type
_entity_poly.pdbx_seq_one_letter_code
_entity_poly.pdbx_strand_id
1 'polypeptide(L)'
;MNINQELLEKYNKKGPRYTSYPPATHFSENYDDKDFINSVINSNNENPQNVSVYIHIPFCPQICHFCGCTTESGFTKPFLERYVDALLKEIEFVSQYVNDDRKLTQIHWGGGTPNALSLIHI
;
A
#
# COMPACT_ATOMS: atom_id res chain seq x y z
N MET A 1 13.77 24.65 -22.65
CA MET A 1 13.62 23.20 -22.56
C MET A 1 13.24 22.72 -23.94
N ASN A 2 14.16 22.05 -24.69
CA ASN A 2 13.81 21.51 -26.00
C ASN A 2 13.11 20.18 -25.81
N ILE A 3 11.82 20.13 -26.12
CA ILE A 3 11.03 18.92 -26.07
C ILE A 3 11.31 18.14 -27.37
N ASN A 4 11.77 16.91 -27.22
CA ASN A 4 12.01 16.02 -28.35
C ASN A 4 10.68 15.54 -28.93
N GLN A 5 10.37 15.96 -30.15
CA GLN A 5 9.13 15.64 -30.86
C GLN A 5 8.93 14.12 -31.02
N GLU A 6 10.00 13.41 -31.31
CA GLU A 6 9.99 11.94 -31.46
C GLU A 6 9.62 11.21 -30.18
N LEU A 7 10.09 11.73 -29.04
CA LEU A 7 9.72 11.23 -27.71
C LEU A 7 8.25 11.47 -27.41
N LEU A 8 7.73 12.65 -27.78
CA LEU A 8 6.30 12.93 -27.61
C LEU A 8 5.45 11.98 -28.43
N GLU A 9 5.76 11.76 -29.70
CA GLU A 9 5.01 10.84 -30.55
C GLU A 9 5.09 9.40 -30.09
N LYS A 10 6.25 8.98 -29.58
CA LYS A 10 6.45 7.65 -29.01
C LYS A 10 5.56 7.38 -27.78
N TYR A 11 5.42 8.35 -26.87
CA TYR A 11 4.73 8.17 -25.61
C TYR A 11 3.31 8.75 -25.57
N ASN A 12 2.93 9.58 -26.54
CA ASN A 12 1.56 10.10 -26.64
C ASN A 12 0.59 9.07 -27.25
N LYS A 13 0.50 7.92 -26.61
CA LYS A 13 -0.38 6.81 -27.01
C LYS A 13 -1.34 6.50 -25.87
N LYS A 14 -2.56 6.12 -26.24
CA LYS A 14 -3.50 5.55 -25.24
C LYS A 14 -2.91 4.24 -24.74
N GLY A 15 -2.71 4.13 -23.44
CA GLY A 15 -2.20 2.94 -22.78
C GLY A 15 -3.04 2.62 -21.54
N PRO A 16 -2.98 1.39 -21.05
CA PRO A 16 -3.59 1.04 -19.78
C PRO A 16 -2.93 1.85 -18.65
N ARG A 17 -3.72 2.18 -17.64
CA ARG A 17 -3.20 2.85 -16.45
C ARG A 17 -2.43 1.82 -15.62
N TYR A 18 -1.12 1.98 -15.52
CA TYR A 18 -0.28 1.17 -14.64
C TYR A 18 -0.06 1.93 -13.32
N THR A 19 -0.64 1.41 -12.25
CA THR A 19 -0.51 1.97 -10.90
C THR A 19 0.43 1.17 -10.02
N SER A 20 0.83 -0.02 -10.48
CA SER A 20 1.74 -0.93 -9.78
C SER A 20 2.52 -1.81 -10.77
N TYR A 21 3.57 -2.44 -10.32
CA TYR A 21 4.31 -3.47 -11.06
C TYR A 21 4.48 -4.70 -10.16
N PRO A 22 3.93 -5.85 -10.56
CA PRO A 22 3.12 -6.07 -11.77
C PRO A 22 1.79 -5.31 -11.72
N PRO A 23 1.17 -4.99 -12.88
CA PRO A 23 -0.16 -4.37 -12.91
C PRO A 23 -1.23 -5.34 -12.40
N ALA A 24 -2.34 -4.81 -11.87
CA ALA A 24 -3.41 -5.59 -11.24
C ALA A 24 -4.01 -6.69 -12.13
N THR A 25 -3.92 -6.54 -13.45
CA THR A 25 -4.34 -7.57 -14.41
C THR A 25 -3.53 -8.87 -14.34
N HIS A 26 -2.38 -8.84 -13.70
CA HIS A 26 -1.54 -10.03 -13.46
C HIS A 26 -1.76 -10.67 -12.10
N PHE A 27 -2.60 -10.08 -11.25
CA PHE A 27 -2.92 -10.66 -9.95
C PHE A 27 -3.78 -11.91 -10.13
N SER A 28 -3.56 -12.88 -9.26
CA SER A 28 -4.21 -14.18 -9.29
C SER A 28 -4.79 -14.47 -7.91
N GLU A 29 -5.96 -15.10 -7.89
CA GLU A 29 -6.57 -15.62 -6.64
C GLU A 29 -5.84 -16.84 -6.08
N ASN A 30 -4.85 -17.36 -6.80
CA ASN A 30 -4.05 -18.51 -6.35
C ASN A 30 -2.96 -18.14 -5.35
N TYR A 31 -2.79 -16.85 -5.02
CA TYR A 31 -1.82 -16.37 -4.05
C TYR A 31 -2.50 -16.30 -2.67
N ASP A 32 -2.05 -17.15 -1.75
CA ASP A 32 -2.62 -17.28 -0.41
C ASP A 32 -1.74 -16.65 0.69
N ASP A 33 -2.21 -16.75 1.94
CA ASP A 33 -1.50 -16.22 3.12
C ASP A 33 -0.11 -16.88 3.31
N LYS A 34 0.05 -18.14 2.91
CA LYS A 34 1.33 -18.86 3.00
C LYS A 34 2.34 -18.33 2.00
N ASP A 35 1.85 -18.01 0.78
CA ASP A 35 2.69 -17.41 -0.25
C ASP A 35 3.17 -16.04 0.17
N PHE A 36 2.29 -15.24 0.81
CA PHE A 36 2.66 -13.96 1.39
C PHE A 36 3.74 -14.11 2.46
N ILE A 37 3.54 -14.99 3.45
CA ILE A 37 4.51 -15.25 4.51
C ILE A 37 5.85 -15.73 3.93
N ASN A 38 5.82 -16.66 3.00
CA ASN A 38 7.02 -17.15 2.33
C ASN A 38 7.76 -16.02 1.59
N SER A 39 7.03 -15.11 0.96
CA SER A 39 7.62 -13.94 0.29
C SER A 39 8.30 -13.01 1.29
N VAL A 40 7.69 -12.77 2.46
CA VAL A 40 8.31 -11.98 3.54
C VAL A 40 9.58 -12.64 4.04
N ILE A 41 9.54 -13.95 4.34
CA ILE A 41 10.70 -14.71 4.80
C ILE A 41 11.83 -14.70 3.76
N ASN A 42 11.52 -14.95 2.50
CA ASN A 42 12.51 -14.96 1.41
C ASN A 42 13.16 -13.58 1.23
N SER A 43 12.39 -12.51 1.42
CA SER A 43 12.90 -11.13 1.31
C SER A 43 14.00 -10.80 2.34
N ASN A 44 14.12 -11.58 3.42
CA ASN A 44 15.17 -11.39 4.42
C ASN A 44 16.58 -11.64 3.87
N ASN A 45 16.68 -12.41 2.77
CA ASN A 45 17.95 -12.73 2.11
C ASN A 45 18.23 -11.85 0.89
N GLU A 46 17.35 -10.90 0.60
CA GLU A 46 17.46 -10.03 -0.58
C GLU A 46 18.12 -8.69 -0.23
N ASN A 47 18.63 -8.00 -1.25
CA ASN A 47 19.09 -6.61 -1.14
C ASN A 47 18.09 -5.65 -1.81
N PRO A 48 17.80 -4.50 -1.19
CA PRO A 48 18.35 -4.01 0.07
C PRO A 48 17.76 -4.73 1.30
N GLN A 49 18.55 -4.84 2.37
CA GLN A 49 18.08 -5.37 3.66
C GLN A 49 17.08 -4.46 4.37
N ASN A 50 16.94 -3.21 3.92
CA ASN A 50 16.02 -2.24 4.51
C ASN A 50 14.57 -2.57 4.15
N VAL A 51 13.66 -2.23 5.05
CA VAL A 51 12.21 -2.42 4.90
C VAL A 51 11.54 -1.06 4.73
N SER A 52 10.60 -1.00 3.81
CA SER A 52 9.64 0.09 3.68
C SER A 52 8.25 -0.43 3.99
N VAL A 53 7.49 0.33 4.77
CA VAL A 53 6.12 -0.02 5.15
C VAL A 53 5.14 0.98 4.56
N TYR A 54 4.12 0.47 3.90
CA TYR A 54 2.95 1.23 3.47
C TYR A 54 1.76 0.85 4.33
N ILE A 55 1.13 1.84 4.94
CA ILE A 55 -0.07 1.67 5.74
C ILE A 55 -1.24 2.31 5.00
N HIS A 56 -2.21 1.49 4.63
CA HIS A 56 -3.40 1.96 3.92
C HIS A 56 -4.50 2.35 4.90
N ILE A 57 -4.96 3.60 4.81
CA ILE A 57 -6.09 4.10 5.60
C ILE A 57 -7.25 4.41 4.64
N PRO A 58 -8.21 3.48 4.50
CA PRO A 58 -9.25 3.58 3.47
C PRO A 58 -10.35 4.61 3.76
N PHE A 59 -10.30 5.29 4.88
CA PHE A 59 -11.41 6.14 5.35
C PHE A 59 -11.37 7.53 4.75
N CYS A 60 -12.51 7.94 4.17
CA CYS A 60 -12.73 9.29 3.67
C CYS A 60 -14.03 9.87 4.23
N PRO A 61 -14.02 11.07 4.82
CA PRO A 61 -15.25 11.75 5.19
C PRO A 61 -16.18 11.97 3.99
N GLN A 62 -15.58 12.17 2.82
CA GLN A 62 -16.26 12.35 1.55
C GLN A 62 -15.42 11.77 0.41
N ILE A 63 -16.07 11.01 -0.48
CA ILE A 63 -15.40 10.45 -1.66
C ILE A 63 -15.27 11.56 -2.72
N CYS A 64 -14.06 11.73 -3.25
CA CYS A 64 -13.79 12.68 -4.32
C CYS A 64 -14.42 12.22 -5.65
N HIS A 65 -14.84 13.15 -6.51
CA HIS A 65 -15.49 12.83 -7.78
C HIS A 65 -14.67 11.97 -8.74
N PHE A 66 -13.34 12.02 -8.63
CA PHE A 66 -12.40 11.27 -9.47
C PHE A 66 -11.62 10.23 -8.69
N CYS A 67 -12.17 9.76 -7.56
CA CYS A 67 -11.47 8.81 -6.70
C CYS A 67 -11.34 7.45 -7.40
N GLY A 68 -10.09 6.95 -7.48
CA GLY A 68 -9.76 5.60 -7.93
C GLY A 68 -9.09 4.78 -6.83
N CYS A 69 -9.07 5.29 -5.59
CA CYS A 69 -8.49 4.60 -4.45
C CYS A 69 -9.49 3.61 -3.83
N THR A 70 -8.98 2.57 -3.18
CA THR A 70 -9.81 1.73 -2.31
C THR A 70 -10.17 2.54 -1.06
N THR A 71 -11.40 3.03 -1.01
CA THR A 71 -11.87 3.94 0.05
C THR A 71 -13.26 3.55 0.56
N GLU A 72 -13.48 3.83 1.83
CA GLU A 72 -14.72 3.63 2.56
C GLU A 72 -15.22 4.97 3.11
N SER A 73 -16.52 5.23 2.97
CA SER A 73 -17.15 6.44 3.52
C SER A 73 -18.32 6.07 4.43
N GLY A 74 -18.75 7.01 5.26
CA GLY A 74 -19.84 6.76 6.20
C GLY A 74 -19.46 5.87 7.38
N PHE A 75 -18.18 5.75 7.68
CA PHE A 75 -17.67 4.97 8.80
C PHE A 75 -18.04 5.58 10.16
N THR A 76 -18.17 4.71 11.15
CA THR A 76 -18.40 5.09 12.55
C THR A 76 -17.12 5.00 13.35
N LYS A 77 -17.05 5.70 14.48
CA LYS A 77 -15.89 5.61 15.38
C LYS A 77 -15.58 4.18 15.83
N PRO A 78 -16.55 3.33 16.25
CA PRO A 78 -16.26 1.94 16.59
C PRO A 78 -15.74 1.10 15.41
N PHE A 79 -16.13 1.43 14.19
CA PHE A 79 -15.61 0.74 13.00
C PHE A 79 -14.13 1.10 12.76
N LEU A 80 -13.80 2.37 12.92
CA LEU A 80 -12.44 2.86 12.80
C LEU A 80 -11.51 2.26 13.87
N GLU A 81 -11.97 2.18 15.13
CA GLU A 81 -11.24 1.55 16.22
C GLU A 81 -10.94 0.07 15.92
N ARG A 82 -11.93 -0.69 15.44
CA ARG A 82 -11.71 -2.09 15.02
C ARG A 82 -10.71 -2.23 13.88
N TYR A 83 -10.70 -1.28 12.95
CA TYR A 83 -9.72 -1.27 11.87
C TYR A 83 -8.30 -1.07 12.40
N VAL A 84 -8.12 -0.12 13.32
CA VAL A 84 -6.81 0.13 13.97
C VAL A 84 -6.35 -1.10 14.73
N ASP A 85 -7.24 -1.73 15.50
CA ASP A 85 -6.92 -2.97 16.23
C ASP A 85 -6.50 -4.11 15.28
N ALA A 86 -7.17 -4.24 14.14
CA ALA A 86 -6.80 -5.24 13.13
C ALA A 86 -5.44 -4.92 12.50
N LEU A 87 -5.18 -3.65 12.18
CA LEU A 87 -3.90 -3.19 11.63
C LEU A 87 -2.73 -3.45 12.60
N LEU A 88 -2.92 -3.18 13.88
CA LEU A 88 -1.90 -3.45 14.89
C LEU A 88 -1.59 -4.95 15.01
N LYS A 89 -2.62 -5.80 14.95
CA LYS A 89 -2.44 -7.26 14.93
C LYS A 89 -1.72 -7.74 13.67
N GLU A 90 -2.02 -7.14 12.52
CA GLU A 90 -1.33 -7.45 11.27
C GLU A 90 0.15 -7.06 11.34
N ILE A 91 0.46 -5.87 11.88
CA ILE A 91 1.84 -5.43 12.09
C ILE A 91 2.58 -6.40 13.01
N GLU A 92 1.99 -6.76 14.14
CA GLU A 92 2.56 -7.72 15.09
C GLU A 92 2.78 -9.10 14.43
N PHE A 93 1.81 -9.57 13.67
CA PHE A 93 1.91 -10.84 12.94
C PHE A 93 3.01 -10.84 11.89
N VAL A 94 3.06 -9.83 11.03
CA VAL A 94 4.04 -9.76 9.94
C VAL A 94 5.45 -9.54 10.48
N SER A 95 5.61 -8.77 11.55
CA SER A 95 6.91 -8.48 12.15
C SER A 95 7.65 -9.74 12.62
N GLN A 96 6.93 -10.81 12.95
CA GLN A 96 7.54 -12.09 13.38
C GLN A 96 8.33 -12.79 12.27
N TYR A 97 8.08 -12.44 11.01
CA TYR A 97 8.73 -13.02 9.84
C TYR A 97 9.83 -12.14 9.25
N VAL A 98 9.99 -10.92 9.78
CA VAL A 98 11.04 -9.99 9.36
C VAL A 98 12.23 -10.14 10.32
N ASN A 99 13.43 -10.33 9.78
CA ASN A 99 14.63 -10.45 10.61
C ASN A 99 14.92 -9.17 11.40
N ASP A 100 15.40 -9.33 12.64
CA ASP A 100 15.69 -8.23 13.57
C ASP A 100 16.83 -7.29 13.09
N ASP A 101 17.68 -7.77 12.18
CA ASP A 101 18.78 -6.96 11.61
C ASP A 101 18.31 -6.03 10.49
N ARG A 102 17.09 -6.19 10.01
CA ARG A 102 16.49 -5.32 8.98
C ARG A 102 16.03 -4.00 9.58
N LYS A 103 16.35 -2.91 8.90
CA LYS A 103 15.98 -1.56 9.35
C LYS A 103 14.77 -1.06 8.60
N LEU A 104 13.77 -0.60 9.35
CA LEU A 104 12.67 0.17 8.80
C LEU A 104 13.19 1.57 8.45
N THR A 105 13.27 1.87 7.15
CA THR A 105 13.83 3.14 6.63
C THR A 105 12.78 4.08 6.09
N GLN A 106 11.58 3.58 5.81
CA GLN A 106 10.49 4.38 5.29
C GLN A 106 9.15 3.89 5.80
N ILE A 107 8.31 4.82 6.26
CA ILE A 107 6.89 4.58 6.54
C ILE A 107 6.08 5.54 5.67
N HIS A 108 5.13 5.00 4.90
CA HIS A 108 4.21 5.78 4.11
C HIS A 108 2.77 5.50 4.54
N TRP A 109 2.04 6.57 4.83
CA TRP A 109 0.61 6.52 5.12
C TRP A 109 -0.15 7.00 3.89
N GLY A 110 -1.08 6.19 3.40
CA GLY A 110 -1.82 6.52 2.18
C GLY A 110 -3.23 5.95 2.19
N GLY A 111 -3.85 5.95 1.03
CA GLY A 111 -5.21 5.45 0.83
C GLY A 111 -6.23 6.56 0.64
N GLY A 112 -7.26 6.59 1.47
CA GLY A 112 -8.28 7.63 1.46
C GLY A 112 -7.78 8.92 2.10
N THR A 113 -8.05 9.08 3.39
CA THR A 113 -7.64 10.25 4.18
C THR A 113 -6.92 9.78 5.43
N PRO A 114 -5.57 9.63 5.40
CA PRO A 114 -4.82 9.09 6.53
C PRO A 114 -5.04 9.79 7.86
N ASN A 115 -5.26 11.11 7.83
CA ASN A 115 -5.58 11.90 9.02
C ASN A 115 -7.07 11.81 9.46
N ALA A 116 -7.87 10.93 8.84
CA ALA A 116 -9.14 10.51 9.41
C ALA A 116 -8.95 9.77 10.75
N LEU A 117 -7.77 9.17 10.95
CA LEU A 117 -7.32 8.70 12.25
C LEU A 117 -6.94 9.90 13.11
N SER A 118 -7.42 9.96 14.34
CA SER A 118 -6.94 10.96 15.30
C SER A 118 -5.48 10.68 15.67
N LEU A 119 -4.76 11.69 16.15
CA LEU A 119 -3.36 11.55 16.60
C LEU A 119 -3.17 10.46 17.67
N ILE A 120 -4.25 10.11 18.41
CA ILE A 120 -4.24 9.04 19.42
C ILE A 120 -4.11 7.66 18.76
N HIS A 121 -4.59 7.50 17.50
CA HIS A 121 -4.54 6.23 16.78
C HIS A 121 -3.22 6.06 15.98
N ILE A 122 -2.53 7.14 15.72
CA ILE A 122 -1.26 7.14 15.01
C ILE A 122 -0.10 6.94 15.98
#